data_6e7b6352f15b13e4af291f72c042bdaf
#
_entry.id   6e7b6352f15b13e4af291f72c042bdaf
#
_cell.length_a   1.000
_cell.length_b   1.000
_cell.length_c   1.000
_cell.angle_alpha   90.00
_cell.angle_beta   90.00
_cell.angle_gamma   90.00
#
_symmetry.space_group_name_H-M   'P 1'
#
loop_
_entity.id
_entity.type
_entity.pdbx_description
1 polymer ?
#
loop_
_entity_poly.entity_id
_entity_poly.type
_entity_poly.pdbx_seq_one_letter_code
_entity_poly.pdbx_strand_id
1 'polypeptide(L)'
;MKTRSLLLHRLSLFTLALVFMAAPESASGQGRWQMIDTAEDPLHRHESAYVKAGNRFYAIGGRGERPVEIFDPATGTWTKGAAAPLEMHHFQAVEFDGKIYVLGALTGGWPREQPIPNVYIYDPATDVWTKGPEIPADRRRGAAGVVVHDGLIYVVAGIQNGHTDGHVAWLDAFNPRTGEWKRLADAPRPRDHFQAGVIDGKIYAAGGRLSSAEPGKGFTQTTPEVDVYDIASGTWSTLPPSANIPTPRAGSTTIVYDGKLVVLGGESGSQEPAHAEVEVFDPATGRWQAWQPMNQGRHGTQAIVHDGRIYVVAGSKMRGADEINTHEVYSPR
;
A
#
# COMPACT_ATOMS: atom_id res chain seq x y z
N MET A 1 58.02 -64.82 30.79
CA MET A 1 57.53 -63.52 31.31
C MET A 1 56.54 -62.97 30.27
N LYS A 2 55.22 -62.93 30.63
CA LYS A 2 54.13 -62.57 29.77
C LYS A 2 53.69 -61.16 30.10
N THR A 3 53.88 -60.18 29.22
CA THR A 3 53.42 -58.84 29.37
C THR A 3 51.98 -58.72 28.81
N ARG A 4 51.04 -58.32 29.64
CA ARG A 4 49.64 -58.07 29.30
C ARG A 4 49.51 -56.57 28.85
N SER A 5 49.02 -56.39 27.66
CA SER A 5 48.65 -55.06 27.11
C SER A 5 47.23 -54.75 27.55
N LEU A 6 47.00 -53.59 28.18
CA LEU A 6 45.69 -53.06 28.55
C LEU A 6 45.19 -52.20 27.35
N LEU A 7 44.05 -52.60 26.79
CA LEU A 7 43.31 -51.82 25.82
C LEU A 7 42.38 -50.84 26.58
N LEU A 8 42.65 -49.53 26.49
CA LEU A 8 41.72 -48.50 26.94
C LEU A 8 40.66 -48.24 25.87
N HIS A 9 39.44 -48.58 26.18
CA HIS A 9 38.28 -48.15 25.38
C HIS A 9 37.91 -46.69 25.71
N ARG A 10 38.05 -45.80 24.77
CA ARG A 10 37.49 -44.43 24.84
C ARG A 10 36.02 -44.48 24.46
N LEU A 11 35.15 -44.22 25.43
CA LEU A 11 33.72 -44.00 25.19
C LEU A 11 33.57 -42.57 24.70
N SER A 12 33.17 -42.38 23.44
CA SER A 12 32.78 -41.08 22.88
C SER A 12 31.30 -40.82 23.22
N LEU A 13 31.04 -39.90 24.12
CA LEU A 13 29.67 -39.37 24.31
C LEU A 13 29.30 -38.47 23.11
N PHE A 14 28.37 -38.92 22.30
CA PHE A 14 27.68 -38.08 21.34
C PHE A 14 26.58 -37.29 22.07
N THR A 15 26.79 -36.00 22.27
CA THR A 15 25.76 -35.09 22.77
C THR A 15 24.84 -34.76 21.61
N LEU A 16 23.63 -35.31 21.61
CA LEU A 16 22.58 -34.98 20.65
C LEU A 16 22.02 -33.62 21.05
N ALA A 17 22.39 -32.56 20.31
CA ALA A 17 21.77 -31.24 20.46
C ALA A 17 20.36 -31.30 19.85
N LEU A 18 19.32 -31.34 20.67
CA LEU A 18 17.95 -31.11 20.23
C LEU A 18 17.81 -29.63 19.85
N VAL A 19 17.76 -29.36 18.56
CA VAL A 19 17.31 -28.06 18.03
C VAL A 19 15.80 -28.05 18.23
N PHE A 20 15.33 -27.34 19.23
CA PHE A 20 13.92 -26.96 19.34
C PHE A 20 13.64 -25.95 18.22
N MET A 21 13.07 -26.40 17.12
CA MET A 21 12.34 -25.52 16.22
C MET A 21 11.13 -25.03 17.00
N ALA A 22 11.15 -23.76 17.40
CA ALA A 22 9.96 -23.09 17.89
C ALA A 22 8.92 -23.14 16.77
N ALA A 23 7.81 -23.84 17.02
CA ALA A 23 6.65 -23.77 16.16
C ALA A 23 6.23 -22.29 16.09
N PRO A 24 5.79 -21.77 14.93
CA PRO A 24 5.27 -20.42 14.86
C PRO A 24 4.15 -20.30 15.89
N GLU A 25 4.26 -19.28 16.76
CA GLU A 25 3.19 -18.96 17.70
C GLU A 25 1.90 -18.83 16.89
N SER A 26 0.94 -19.68 17.22
CA SER A 26 -0.37 -19.67 16.59
C SER A 26 -1.00 -18.30 16.82
N ALA A 27 -1.53 -17.71 15.77
CA ALA A 27 -2.24 -16.41 15.71
C ALA A 27 -3.50 -16.30 16.61
N SER A 28 -3.50 -16.95 17.76
CA SER A 28 -4.62 -17.03 18.73
C SER A 28 -4.73 -15.77 19.60
N GLY A 29 -4.87 -14.63 19.00
CA GLY A 29 -5.00 -13.32 19.68
C GLY A 29 -5.31 -12.20 18.72
N GLN A 30 -5.12 -12.43 17.44
CA GLN A 30 -5.33 -11.46 16.38
C GLN A 30 -6.83 -11.39 16.02
N GLY A 31 -7.27 -10.19 15.59
CA GLY A 31 -8.62 -9.96 15.12
C GLY A 31 -9.01 -10.81 13.90
N ARG A 32 -10.16 -10.54 13.34
CA ARG A 32 -10.70 -11.31 12.19
C ARG A 32 -11.20 -10.39 11.09
N TRP A 33 -11.11 -10.86 9.87
CA TRP A 33 -11.77 -10.28 8.71
C TRP A 33 -13.19 -10.81 8.57
N GLN A 34 -14.11 -9.93 8.18
CA GLN A 34 -15.51 -10.26 7.89
C GLN A 34 -15.95 -9.51 6.64
N MET A 35 -16.72 -10.17 5.78
CA MET A 35 -17.43 -9.49 4.70
C MET A 35 -18.47 -8.54 5.29
N ILE A 36 -18.65 -7.40 4.67
CA ILE A 36 -19.74 -6.48 4.96
C ILE A 36 -20.80 -6.71 3.89
N ASP A 37 -21.94 -7.24 4.30
CA ASP A 37 -23.09 -7.38 3.44
C ASP A 37 -23.87 -6.06 3.42
N THR A 38 -24.09 -5.52 2.24
CA THR A 38 -24.84 -4.28 2.01
C THR A 38 -26.05 -4.54 1.12
N ALA A 39 -27.11 -3.72 1.27
CA ALA A 39 -28.32 -3.88 0.45
C ALA A 39 -28.07 -3.66 -1.05
N GLU A 40 -27.10 -2.78 -1.36
CA GLU A 40 -26.58 -2.53 -2.70
C GLU A 40 -25.08 -2.57 -2.64
N ASP A 41 -24.46 -3.32 -3.56
CA ASP A 41 -23.01 -3.40 -3.66
C ASP A 41 -22.43 -2.20 -4.41
N PRO A 42 -21.20 -1.77 -4.10
CA PRO A 42 -20.50 -0.80 -4.91
C PRO A 42 -20.15 -1.38 -6.29
N LEU A 43 -19.72 -0.53 -7.19
CA LEU A 43 -19.24 -0.96 -8.51
C LEU A 43 -17.95 -1.77 -8.38
N HIS A 44 -17.82 -2.77 -9.25
CA HIS A 44 -16.53 -3.44 -9.45
C HIS A 44 -15.51 -2.41 -9.92
N ARG A 45 -14.35 -2.34 -9.29
CA ARG A 45 -13.23 -1.46 -9.66
C ARG A 45 -11.90 -1.94 -9.15
N HIS A 46 -10.85 -1.63 -9.86
CA HIS A 46 -9.47 -1.80 -9.39
C HIS A 46 -8.63 -0.58 -9.79
N GLU A 47 -7.41 -0.50 -9.26
CA GLU A 47 -6.53 0.65 -9.38
C GLU A 47 -7.18 1.95 -8.89
N SER A 48 -8.02 1.80 -7.87
CA SER A 48 -8.82 2.86 -7.26
C SER A 48 -8.31 3.19 -5.86
N ALA A 49 -8.78 4.28 -5.30
CA ALA A 49 -8.53 4.63 -3.91
C ALA A 49 -9.79 4.44 -3.06
N TYR A 50 -9.58 4.16 -1.78
CA TYR A 50 -10.61 4.15 -0.75
C TYR A 50 -10.14 5.02 0.39
N VAL A 51 -10.84 6.12 0.66
CA VAL A 51 -10.38 7.15 1.59
C VAL A 51 -11.52 7.59 2.51
N LYS A 52 -11.18 7.89 3.75
CA LYS A 52 -12.11 8.40 4.74
C LYS A 52 -12.07 9.94 4.76
N ALA A 53 -13.23 10.58 4.71
CA ALA A 53 -13.39 12.00 5.01
C ALA A 53 -14.59 12.19 5.94
N GLY A 54 -14.36 12.82 7.08
CA GLY A 54 -15.35 12.84 8.16
C GLY A 54 -15.71 11.42 8.62
N ASN A 55 -16.99 11.12 8.67
CA ASN A 55 -17.51 9.80 9.08
C ASN A 55 -17.94 8.91 7.90
N ARG A 56 -17.58 9.26 6.67
CA ARG A 56 -17.92 8.50 5.47
C ARG A 56 -16.68 8.03 4.74
N PHE A 57 -16.84 7.01 3.92
CA PHE A 57 -15.77 6.40 3.15
C PHE A 57 -16.07 6.52 1.66
N TYR A 58 -15.06 6.89 0.89
CA TYR A 58 -15.18 7.28 -0.52
C TYR A 58 -14.34 6.36 -1.39
N ALA A 59 -14.98 5.55 -2.25
CA ALA A 59 -14.30 4.80 -3.29
C ALA A 59 -14.21 5.67 -4.55
N ILE A 60 -12.99 5.96 -4.99
CA ILE A 60 -12.71 6.98 -6.01
C ILE A 60 -11.84 6.40 -7.10
N GLY A 61 -12.12 6.77 -8.36
CA GLY A 61 -11.33 6.39 -9.51
C GLY A 61 -11.42 4.90 -9.84
N GLY A 62 -10.35 4.38 -10.38
CA GLY A 62 -10.29 3.09 -11.06
C GLY A 62 -10.27 3.28 -12.57
N ARG A 63 -10.15 2.19 -13.33
CA ARG A 63 -10.14 2.26 -14.78
C ARG A 63 -11.51 2.66 -15.32
N GLY A 64 -11.53 3.56 -16.30
CA GLY A 64 -12.71 4.22 -16.83
C GLY A 64 -13.19 5.39 -15.96
N GLU A 65 -14.09 6.19 -16.52
CA GLU A 65 -14.76 7.26 -15.78
C GLU A 65 -15.80 6.65 -14.85
N ARG A 66 -15.68 6.93 -13.55
CA ARG A 66 -16.53 6.33 -12.53
C ARG A 66 -17.07 7.40 -11.57
N PRO A 67 -18.29 7.23 -11.05
CA PRO A 67 -18.77 8.06 -9.95
C PRO A 67 -17.94 7.80 -8.69
N VAL A 68 -17.88 8.78 -7.81
CA VAL A 68 -17.52 8.54 -6.43
C VAL A 68 -18.60 7.67 -5.80
N GLU A 69 -18.21 6.63 -5.06
CA GLU A 69 -19.15 5.85 -4.27
C GLU A 69 -18.87 6.07 -2.78
N ILE A 70 -19.92 6.32 -2.05
CA ILE A 70 -19.87 6.81 -0.67
C ILE A 70 -20.51 5.78 0.23
N PHE A 71 -19.73 5.20 1.13
CA PHE A 71 -20.20 4.29 2.17
C PHE A 71 -20.45 5.05 3.47
N ASP A 72 -21.61 4.87 4.03
CA ASP A 72 -21.96 5.32 5.37
C ASP A 72 -21.88 4.14 6.35
N PRO A 73 -20.83 4.09 7.21
CA PRO A 73 -20.65 2.97 8.14
C PRO A 73 -21.71 2.90 9.24
N ALA A 74 -22.45 3.99 9.50
CA ALA A 74 -23.50 4.00 10.50
C ALA A 74 -24.77 3.30 10.01
N THR A 75 -25.04 3.35 8.71
CA THR A 75 -26.21 2.70 8.09
C THR A 75 -25.88 1.45 7.29
N GLY A 76 -24.61 1.25 6.93
CA GLY A 76 -24.16 0.17 6.06
C GLY A 76 -24.61 0.34 4.61
N THR A 77 -24.84 1.56 4.15
CA THR A 77 -25.38 1.83 2.81
C THR A 77 -24.36 2.55 1.91
N TRP A 78 -24.47 2.27 0.60
CA TRP A 78 -23.73 2.95 -0.44
C TRP A 78 -24.62 3.99 -1.15
N THR A 79 -24.03 5.13 -1.48
CA THR A 79 -24.62 6.16 -2.34
C THR A 79 -23.60 6.60 -3.40
N LYS A 80 -24.09 7.21 -4.48
CA LYS A 80 -23.23 7.73 -5.57
C LYS A 80 -23.13 9.23 -5.48
N GLY A 81 -21.90 9.73 -5.61
CA GLY A 81 -21.59 11.14 -5.76
C GLY A 81 -21.18 11.47 -7.21
N ALA A 82 -20.65 12.67 -7.40
CA ALA A 82 -20.23 13.19 -8.69
C ALA A 82 -19.16 12.28 -9.34
N ALA A 83 -19.26 12.10 -10.66
CA ALA A 83 -18.22 11.43 -11.43
C ALA A 83 -16.92 12.24 -11.40
N ALA A 84 -15.78 11.54 -11.38
CA ALA A 84 -14.48 12.18 -11.53
C ALA A 84 -14.40 12.89 -12.92
N PRO A 85 -13.70 14.05 -13.00
CA PRO A 85 -13.65 14.83 -14.24
C PRO A 85 -12.84 14.18 -15.36
N LEU A 86 -12.13 13.12 -15.06
CA LEU A 86 -11.41 12.24 -16.00
C LEU A 86 -11.19 10.88 -15.36
N GLU A 87 -10.81 9.90 -16.15
CA GLU A 87 -10.30 8.64 -15.65
C GLU A 87 -9.05 8.88 -14.77
N MET A 88 -9.04 8.34 -13.56
CA MET A 88 -7.89 8.37 -12.64
C MET A 88 -7.72 7.01 -11.98
N HIS A 89 -6.52 6.45 -12.11
CA HIS A 89 -6.20 5.12 -11.56
C HIS A 89 -4.75 5.05 -11.07
N HIS A 90 -4.37 3.97 -10.38
CA HIS A 90 -3.03 3.75 -9.84
C HIS A 90 -2.55 4.90 -8.95
N PHE A 91 -3.26 5.13 -7.85
CA PHE A 91 -2.95 6.22 -6.93
C PHE A 91 -3.34 5.90 -5.50
N GLN A 92 -2.76 6.63 -4.58
CA GLN A 92 -3.18 6.74 -3.20
C GLN A 92 -3.85 8.11 -3.01
N ALA A 93 -5.14 8.12 -2.66
CA ALA A 93 -5.83 9.37 -2.30
C ALA A 93 -5.62 9.69 -0.82
N VAL A 94 -5.63 10.97 -0.51
CA VAL A 94 -5.50 11.45 0.88
C VAL A 94 -6.57 12.47 1.22
N GLU A 95 -6.98 12.48 2.48
CA GLU A 95 -7.84 13.51 3.01
C GLU A 95 -6.98 14.64 3.59
N PHE A 96 -7.37 15.87 3.33
CA PHE A 96 -6.78 17.05 3.94
C PHE A 96 -7.86 18.13 4.10
N ASP A 97 -8.06 18.58 5.32
CA ASP A 97 -8.98 19.66 5.68
C ASP A 97 -10.42 19.45 5.14
N GLY A 98 -10.94 18.22 5.32
CA GLY A 98 -12.27 17.79 4.91
C GLY A 98 -12.43 17.50 3.42
N LYS A 99 -11.37 17.62 2.61
CA LYS A 99 -11.38 17.37 1.17
C LYS A 99 -10.47 16.22 0.80
N ILE A 100 -10.78 15.56 -0.33
CA ILE A 100 -10.01 14.44 -0.83
C ILE A 100 -9.15 14.92 -2.00
N TYR A 101 -7.84 14.67 -1.90
CA TYR A 101 -6.85 15.08 -2.88
C TYR A 101 -6.37 13.86 -3.67
N VAL A 102 -6.36 13.99 -5.00
CA VAL A 102 -5.77 13.03 -5.93
C VAL A 102 -4.61 13.71 -6.65
N LEU A 103 -3.41 13.19 -6.42
CA LEU A 103 -2.17 13.58 -7.10
C LEU A 103 -1.32 12.30 -7.21
N GLY A 104 -0.42 12.24 -8.17
CA GLY A 104 0.36 11.02 -8.41
C GLY A 104 -0.45 9.85 -8.99
N ALA A 105 -1.50 10.14 -9.76
CA ALA A 105 -2.32 9.19 -10.48
C ALA A 105 -1.92 9.07 -11.95
N LEU A 106 -2.35 7.98 -12.58
CA LEU A 106 -2.31 7.77 -14.03
C LEU A 106 -3.70 7.94 -14.64
N THR A 107 -3.73 8.18 -15.94
CA THR A 107 -4.93 8.20 -16.80
C THR A 107 -4.60 7.52 -18.13
N GLY A 108 -5.62 7.00 -18.82
CA GLY A 108 -5.46 6.36 -20.14
C GLY A 108 -5.19 4.86 -20.06
N GLY A 109 -5.01 4.26 -21.23
CA GLY A 109 -4.98 2.80 -21.41
C GLY A 109 -3.61 2.17 -21.26
N TRP A 110 -3.61 0.96 -20.67
CA TRP A 110 -2.43 0.08 -20.59
C TRP A 110 -1.83 -0.18 -21.98
N PRO A 111 -0.50 -0.22 -22.13
CA PRO A 111 0.53 -0.01 -21.10
C PRO A 111 1.13 1.40 -21.09
N ARG A 112 0.50 2.35 -21.77
CA ARG A 112 1.05 3.70 -22.01
C ARG A 112 0.23 4.79 -21.34
N GLU A 113 -0.20 4.51 -20.12
CA GLU A 113 -0.88 5.49 -19.29
C GLU A 113 0.00 6.73 -19.09
N GLN A 114 -0.64 7.86 -18.84
CA GLN A 114 0.04 9.13 -18.61
C GLN A 114 -0.26 9.65 -17.22
N PRO A 115 0.68 10.30 -16.55
CA PRO A 115 0.41 10.98 -15.29
C PRO A 115 -0.62 12.11 -15.47
N ILE A 116 -1.51 12.27 -14.51
CA ILE A 116 -2.45 13.40 -14.48
C ILE A 116 -1.68 14.72 -14.37
N PRO A 117 -2.13 15.79 -15.09
CA PRO A 117 -1.40 17.05 -15.13
C PRO A 117 -1.63 17.97 -13.93
N ASN A 118 -2.73 17.79 -13.20
CA ASN A 118 -3.14 18.65 -12.09
C ASN A 118 -3.42 17.85 -10.84
N VAL A 119 -3.43 18.50 -9.70
CA VAL A 119 -4.08 18.02 -8.50
C VAL A 119 -5.59 18.06 -8.70
N TYR A 120 -6.32 16.98 -8.40
CA TYR A 120 -7.76 16.96 -8.41
C TYR A 120 -8.29 16.87 -6.99
N ILE A 121 -9.31 17.66 -6.68
CA ILE A 121 -9.81 17.82 -5.32
C ILE A 121 -11.31 17.57 -5.33
N TYR A 122 -11.74 16.58 -4.56
CA TYR A 122 -13.15 16.32 -4.31
C TYR A 122 -13.57 16.90 -2.97
N ASP A 123 -14.64 17.66 -2.96
CA ASP A 123 -15.24 18.22 -1.75
C ASP A 123 -16.47 17.39 -1.35
N PRO A 124 -16.37 16.54 -0.32
CA PRO A 124 -17.49 15.73 0.17
C PRO A 124 -18.71 16.54 0.66
N ALA A 125 -18.52 17.78 1.09
CA ALA A 125 -19.61 18.60 1.61
C ALA A 125 -20.53 19.13 0.50
N THR A 126 -19.97 19.31 -0.70
CA THR A 126 -20.71 19.90 -1.84
C THR A 126 -20.89 18.92 -3.00
N ASP A 127 -20.28 17.74 -2.92
CA ASP A 127 -20.23 16.73 -3.99
C ASP A 127 -19.65 17.31 -5.31
N VAL A 128 -18.57 18.10 -5.21
CA VAL A 128 -17.98 18.80 -6.36
C VAL A 128 -16.50 18.47 -6.50
N TRP A 129 -16.08 18.19 -7.75
CA TRP A 129 -14.68 18.10 -8.12
C TRP A 129 -14.13 19.47 -8.55
N THR A 130 -12.94 19.79 -8.08
CA THR A 130 -12.18 20.97 -8.50
C THR A 130 -10.87 20.53 -9.14
N LYS A 131 -10.57 21.11 -10.31
CA LYS A 131 -9.24 21.04 -10.90
C LYS A 131 -8.33 22.04 -10.20
N GLY A 132 -7.43 21.52 -9.38
CA GLY A 132 -6.47 22.29 -8.58
C GLY A 132 -5.21 22.71 -9.36
N PRO A 133 -4.14 23.09 -8.64
CA PRO A 133 -2.89 23.53 -9.24
C PRO A 133 -2.26 22.48 -10.17
N GLU A 134 -1.46 22.95 -11.13
CA GLU A 134 -0.64 22.06 -11.95
C GLU A 134 0.42 21.34 -11.15
N ILE A 135 0.62 20.05 -11.47
CA ILE A 135 1.80 19.32 -11.04
C ILE A 135 2.94 19.74 -11.98
N PRO A 136 4.11 20.15 -11.45
CA PRO A 136 5.24 20.56 -12.27
C PRO A 136 5.54 19.54 -13.39
N ALA A 137 5.60 19.99 -14.63
CA ALA A 137 5.59 19.11 -15.81
C ALA A 137 6.72 18.07 -15.79
N ASP A 138 7.87 18.43 -15.24
CA ASP A 138 9.04 17.56 -15.09
C ASP A 138 9.01 16.69 -13.82
N ARG A 139 7.92 16.76 -13.05
CA ARG A 139 7.70 15.96 -11.80
C ARG A 139 6.41 15.12 -11.86
N ARG A 140 5.70 15.12 -12.98
CA ARG A 140 4.47 14.33 -13.16
C ARG A 140 4.80 12.85 -13.18
N ARG A 141 4.09 12.08 -12.37
CA ARG A 141 4.17 10.62 -12.28
C ARG A 141 2.90 10.07 -11.65
N GLY A 142 2.64 8.79 -11.85
CA GLY A 142 1.56 8.07 -11.21
C GLY A 142 2.05 6.86 -10.44
N ALA A 143 1.14 6.06 -9.90
CA ALA A 143 1.43 4.88 -9.09
C ALA A 143 2.38 5.17 -7.92
N ALA A 144 2.32 6.39 -7.39
CA ALA A 144 3.16 6.93 -6.33
C ALA A 144 2.52 6.74 -4.95
N GLY A 145 3.36 6.60 -3.92
CA GLY A 145 2.91 6.69 -2.53
C GLY A 145 2.58 8.15 -2.15
N VAL A 146 1.50 8.37 -1.42
CA VAL A 146 1.06 9.72 -1.02
C VAL A 146 0.66 9.73 0.46
N VAL A 147 1.20 10.67 1.23
CA VAL A 147 0.89 10.82 2.65
C VAL A 147 0.72 12.28 3.04
N VAL A 148 -0.01 12.53 4.12
CA VAL A 148 -0.18 13.86 4.72
C VAL A 148 0.59 13.93 6.03
N HIS A 149 1.38 14.99 6.21
CA HIS A 149 2.04 15.29 7.48
C HIS A 149 2.28 16.80 7.62
N ASP A 150 2.00 17.33 8.80
CA ASP A 150 2.21 18.76 9.17
C ASP A 150 1.70 19.76 8.12
N GLY A 151 0.50 19.51 7.58
CA GLY A 151 -0.13 20.42 6.63
C GLY A 151 0.40 20.36 5.21
N LEU A 152 1.27 19.42 4.89
CA LEU A 152 1.80 19.13 3.55
C LEU A 152 1.37 17.75 3.06
N ILE A 153 1.27 17.60 1.75
CA ILE A 153 1.05 16.32 1.08
C ILE A 153 2.37 15.91 0.42
N TYR A 154 2.91 14.76 0.78
CA TYR A 154 4.15 14.22 0.23
C TYR A 154 3.84 13.19 -0.84
N VAL A 155 4.52 13.28 -1.99
CA VAL A 155 4.42 12.35 -3.11
C VAL A 155 5.75 11.64 -3.28
N VAL A 156 5.74 10.32 -3.15
CA VAL A 156 6.94 9.47 -3.04
C VAL A 156 7.06 8.58 -4.27
N ALA A 157 8.20 8.61 -4.94
CA ALA A 157 8.54 7.73 -6.06
C ALA A 157 7.46 7.74 -7.17
N GLY A 158 7.26 6.65 -7.88
CA GLY A 158 6.26 6.52 -8.95
C GLY A 158 6.86 6.24 -10.32
N ILE A 159 6.02 6.33 -11.35
CA ILE A 159 6.40 6.06 -12.75
C ILE A 159 5.81 7.11 -13.68
N GLN A 160 6.54 7.45 -14.76
CA GLN A 160 6.14 8.50 -15.71
C GLN A 160 5.42 7.97 -16.95
N ASN A 161 5.82 6.79 -17.45
CA ASN A 161 5.37 6.27 -18.73
C ASN A 161 4.51 5.00 -18.57
N GLY A 162 3.47 5.09 -17.75
CA GLY A 162 2.53 3.99 -17.51
C GLY A 162 3.24 2.74 -16.98
N HIS A 163 3.07 1.60 -17.67
CA HIS A 163 3.73 0.35 -17.31
C HIS A 163 4.97 0.05 -18.15
N THR A 164 5.58 1.06 -18.78
CA THR A 164 6.72 0.83 -19.68
C THR A 164 8.05 1.15 -19.05
N ASP A 165 8.24 2.38 -18.63
CA ASP A 165 9.51 2.89 -18.10
C ASP A 165 9.34 4.23 -17.36
N GLY A 166 10.45 4.89 -17.01
CA GLY A 166 10.41 6.18 -16.35
C GLY A 166 10.13 6.08 -14.84
N HIS A 167 10.58 5.00 -14.22
CA HIS A 167 10.56 4.86 -12.76
C HIS A 167 11.41 5.95 -12.10
N VAL A 168 10.86 6.60 -11.08
CA VAL A 168 11.53 7.70 -10.39
C VAL A 168 11.58 7.47 -8.89
N ALA A 169 12.64 8.00 -8.27
CA ALA A 169 12.84 7.97 -6.83
C ALA A 169 12.45 9.31 -6.15
N TRP A 170 11.75 10.17 -6.85
CA TRP A 170 11.48 11.54 -6.41
C TRP A 170 10.66 11.62 -5.14
N LEU A 171 10.96 12.64 -4.33
CA LEU A 171 10.11 13.06 -3.24
C LEU A 171 9.75 14.54 -3.44
N ASP A 172 8.47 14.84 -3.44
CA ASP A 172 7.97 16.21 -3.48
C ASP A 172 6.97 16.43 -2.36
N ALA A 173 6.98 17.65 -1.81
CA ALA A 173 5.97 18.12 -0.89
C ALA A 173 5.10 19.17 -1.58
N PHE A 174 3.80 19.00 -1.49
CA PHE A 174 2.77 19.91 -1.98
C PHE A 174 2.08 20.60 -0.79
N ASN A 175 1.99 21.91 -0.83
CA ASN A 175 1.22 22.66 0.15
C ASN A 175 -0.20 22.89 -0.39
N PRO A 176 -1.23 22.21 0.13
CA PRO A 176 -2.59 22.35 -0.38
C PRO A 176 -3.23 23.72 -0.12
N ARG A 177 -2.68 24.50 0.82
CA ARG A 177 -3.18 25.85 1.13
C ARG A 177 -2.65 26.92 0.19
N THR A 178 -1.39 26.79 -0.28
CA THR A 178 -0.75 27.78 -1.17
C THR A 178 -0.65 27.31 -2.62
N GLY A 179 -0.79 26.00 -2.87
CA GLY A 179 -0.57 25.39 -4.20
C GLY A 179 0.89 25.22 -4.57
N GLU A 180 1.83 25.47 -3.66
CA GLU A 180 3.26 25.41 -3.93
C GLU A 180 3.80 23.98 -3.84
N TRP A 181 4.76 23.67 -4.72
CA TRP A 181 5.52 22.42 -4.74
C TRP A 181 6.96 22.64 -4.30
N LYS A 182 7.47 21.74 -3.48
CA LYS A 182 8.86 21.71 -3.05
C LYS A 182 9.48 20.36 -3.36
N ARG A 183 10.60 20.36 -4.09
CA ARG A 183 11.44 19.17 -4.29
C ARG A 183 12.23 18.88 -3.03
N LEU A 184 12.25 17.62 -2.65
CA LEU A 184 13.00 17.12 -1.49
C LEU A 184 14.06 16.11 -1.95
N ALA A 185 14.81 15.54 -1.03
CA ALA A 185 15.83 14.53 -1.34
C ALA A 185 15.17 13.28 -1.95
N ASP A 186 15.71 12.80 -3.05
CA ASP A 186 15.23 11.59 -3.72
C ASP A 186 15.46 10.35 -2.84
N ALA A 187 14.53 9.39 -2.94
CA ALA A 187 14.61 8.11 -2.26
C ALA A 187 15.83 7.29 -2.73
N PRO A 188 16.31 6.32 -1.93
CA PRO A 188 17.44 5.47 -2.29
C PRO A 188 17.23 4.67 -3.60
N ARG A 189 15.96 4.42 -3.95
CA ARG A 189 15.58 3.64 -5.14
C ARG A 189 14.24 4.07 -5.71
N PRO A 190 14.02 3.91 -7.03
CA PRO A 190 12.71 4.07 -7.63
C PRO A 190 11.80 2.88 -7.26
N ARG A 191 10.50 3.13 -7.23
CA ARG A 191 9.43 2.13 -7.13
C ARG A 191 8.11 2.72 -7.59
N ASP A 192 7.21 1.89 -8.02
CA ASP A 192 5.84 2.25 -8.38
C ASP A 192 4.85 1.20 -7.86
N HIS A 193 3.55 1.44 -8.01
CA HIS A 193 2.48 0.55 -7.55
C HIS A 193 2.61 0.18 -6.08
N PHE A 194 2.75 1.19 -5.23
CA PHE A 194 2.79 1.05 -3.78
C PHE A 194 2.07 2.23 -3.11
N GLN A 195 1.81 2.09 -1.84
CA GLN A 195 1.32 3.16 -0.98
C GLN A 195 2.32 3.41 0.15
N ALA A 196 2.39 4.66 0.60
CA ALA A 196 3.26 5.06 1.70
C ALA A 196 2.46 5.22 3.00
N GLY A 197 3.14 5.14 4.13
CA GLY A 197 2.58 5.47 5.44
C GLY A 197 3.49 6.44 6.19
N VAL A 198 2.94 7.25 7.09
CA VAL A 198 3.73 8.17 7.92
C VAL A 198 3.51 7.86 9.39
N ILE A 199 4.60 7.61 10.13
CA ILE A 199 4.62 7.29 11.57
C ILE A 199 5.68 8.17 12.22
N ASP A 200 5.31 8.94 13.23
CA ASP A 200 6.22 9.79 14.04
C ASP A 200 7.16 10.66 13.18
N GLY A 201 6.59 11.35 12.16
CA GLY A 201 7.34 12.21 11.27
C GLY A 201 8.28 11.49 10.31
N LYS A 202 8.10 10.18 10.11
CA LYS A 202 8.87 9.37 9.15
C LYS A 202 7.95 8.76 8.11
N ILE A 203 8.27 8.93 6.83
CA ILE A 203 7.56 8.34 5.71
C ILE A 203 8.19 6.99 5.39
N TYR A 204 7.38 5.94 5.41
CA TYR A 204 7.77 4.58 5.08
C TYR A 204 7.30 4.21 3.67
N ALA A 205 8.26 3.78 2.82
CA ALA A 205 8.00 3.24 1.50
C ALA A 205 8.33 1.74 1.51
N ALA A 206 7.31 0.90 1.56
CA ALA A 206 7.41 -0.56 1.60
C ALA A 206 6.66 -1.18 0.43
N GLY A 207 7.20 -2.24 -0.17
CA GLY A 207 6.62 -2.87 -1.35
C GLY A 207 6.79 -2.04 -2.63
N GLY A 208 5.97 -2.36 -3.64
CA GLY A 208 6.10 -1.78 -4.97
C GLY A 208 6.97 -2.63 -5.89
N ARG A 209 7.15 -2.13 -7.11
CA ARG A 209 7.92 -2.79 -8.15
C ARG A 209 8.54 -1.78 -9.11
N LEU A 210 9.29 -2.30 -10.09
CA LEU A 210 9.61 -1.59 -11.32
C LEU A 210 8.71 -2.18 -12.42
N SER A 211 7.61 -1.49 -12.72
CA SER A 211 6.64 -1.97 -13.71
C SER A 211 7.23 -2.07 -15.11
N SER A 212 6.88 -3.13 -15.84
CA SER A 212 7.36 -3.35 -17.20
C SER A 212 6.27 -4.02 -18.02
N ALA A 213 6.03 -3.52 -19.24
CA ALA A 213 5.16 -4.16 -20.23
C ALA A 213 5.87 -5.32 -20.96
N GLU A 214 7.16 -5.57 -20.70
CA GLU A 214 7.89 -6.70 -21.30
C GLU A 214 7.30 -8.03 -20.81
N PRO A 215 7.09 -9.01 -21.72
CA PRO A 215 6.58 -10.31 -21.35
C PRO A 215 7.39 -10.96 -20.22
N GLY A 216 6.69 -11.43 -19.18
CA GLY A 216 7.28 -12.11 -18.02
C GLY A 216 7.90 -11.18 -16.97
N LYS A 217 8.00 -9.87 -17.20
CA LYS A 217 8.63 -8.94 -16.24
C LYS A 217 7.62 -8.16 -15.40
N GLY A 218 6.40 -7.97 -15.85
CA GLY A 218 5.42 -7.07 -15.24
C GLY A 218 5.17 -7.28 -13.74
N PHE A 219 5.32 -8.50 -13.24
CA PHE A 219 5.02 -8.84 -11.84
C PHE A 219 6.22 -9.35 -11.04
N THR A 220 7.43 -9.41 -11.65
CA THR A 220 8.59 -10.08 -11.04
C THR A 220 9.61 -9.14 -10.42
N GLN A 221 9.57 -7.85 -10.79
CA GLN A 221 10.55 -6.86 -10.32
C GLN A 221 10.07 -6.14 -9.06
N THR A 222 9.64 -6.89 -8.05
CA THR A 222 9.18 -6.34 -6.78
C THR A 222 10.33 -5.81 -5.92
N THR A 223 10.06 -4.79 -5.10
CA THR A 223 11.01 -4.12 -4.22
C THR A 223 10.81 -4.60 -2.78
N PRO A 224 11.69 -5.44 -2.22
CA PRO A 224 11.54 -5.95 -0.86
C PRO A 224 11.98 -4.96 0.21
N GLU A 225 12.85 -4.01 -0.11
CA GLU A 225 13.43 -3.09 0.87
C GLU A 225 12.41 -2.06 1.36
N VAL A 226 12.56 -1.67 2.62
CA VAL A 226 11.81 -0.58 3.23
C VAL A 226 12.72 0.64 3.32
N ASP A 227 12.34 1.71 2.63
CA ASP A 227 13.02 3.00 2.70
C ASP A 227 12.25 3.96 3.59
N VAL A 228 12.95 4.73 4.39
CA VAL A 228 12.37 5.62 5.40
C VAL A 228 12.93 7.03 5.23
N TYR A 229 12.04 7.99 5.04
CA TYR A 229 12.38 9.42 5.02
C TYR A 229 12.07 10.04 6.37
N ASP A 230 13.07 10.59 7.02
CA ASP A 230 12.90 11.38 8.24
C ASP A 230 12.62 12.84 7.83
N ILE A 231 11.40 13.30 8.08
CA ILE A 231 10.94 14.63 7.64
C ILE A 231 11.69 15.75 8.35
N ALA A 232 12.04 15.55 9.61
CA ALA A 232 12.74 16.58 10.41
C ALA A 232 14.17 16.78 9.94
N SER A 233 14.90 15.71 9.63
CA SER A 233 16.29 15.82 9.13
C SER A 233 16.36 16.00 7.62
N GLY A 234 15.29 15.70 6.87
CA GLY A 234 15.28 15.74 5.41
C GLY A 234 16.11 14.64 4.74
N THR A 235 16.31 13.50 5.40
CA THR A 235 17.21 12.44 4.93
C THR A 235 16.52 11.09 4.81
N TRP A 236 16.97 10.28 3.85
CA TRP A 236 16.55 8.90 3.67
C TRP A 236 17.50 7.91 4.34
N SER A 237 16.94 6.80 4.77
CA SER A 237 17.65 5.59 5.16
C SER A 237 16.96 4.36 4.61
N THR A 238 17.68 3.26 4.41
CA THR A 238 17.09 1.95 4.12
C THR A 238 17.20 1.09 5.37
N LEU A 239 16.12 0.44 5.76
CA LEU A 239 16.13 -0.49 6.88
C LEU A 239 17.02 -1.71 6.56
N PRO A 240 17.55 -2.42 7.59
CA PRO A 240 18.38 -3.59 7.35
C PRO A 240 17.60 -4.69 6.62
N PRO A 241 18.27 -5.61 5.89
CA PRO A 241 17.60 -6.67 5.13
C PRO A 241 16.66 -7.57 5.95
N SER A 242 16.88 -7.66 7.27
CA SER A 242 15.96 -8.35 8.19
C SER A 242 14.61 -7.65 8.37
N ALA A 243 14.50 -6.41 7.95
CA ALA A 243 13.28 -5.62 7.95
C ALA A 243 12.68 -5.44 6.55
N ASN A 244 13.19 -6.15 5.53
CA ASN A 244 12.53 -6.24 4.23
C ASN A 244 11.12 -6.78 4.39
N ILE A 245 10.20 -6.34 3.50
CA ILE A 245 8.84 -6.89 3.50
C ILE A 245 8.91 -8.40 3.26
N PRO A 246 8.29 -9.24 4.11
CA PRO A 246 8.43 -10.69 4.02
C PRO A 246 7.90 -11.29 2.72
N THR A 247 6.80 -10.71 2.19
CA THR A 247 6.21 -11.09 0.89
C THR A 247 6.33 -9.91 -0.08
N PRO A 248 7.40 -9.82 -0.90
CA PRO A 248 7.59 -8.70 -1.83
C PRO A 248 6.48 -8.67 -2.89
N ARG A 249 5.78 -7.54 -2.98
CA ARG A 249 4.62 -7.36 -3.86
C ARG A 249 4.34 -5.90 -4.17
N ALA A 250 3.58 -5.66 -5.21
CA ALA A 250 3.12 -4.34 -5.65
C ALA A 250 1.59 -4.26 -5.65
N GLY A 251 1.02 -3.08 -5.89
CA GLY A 251 -0.43 -2.89 -5.86
C GLY A 251 -1.05 -3.16 -4.49
N SER A 252 -0.23 -3.33 -3.45
CA SER A 252 -0.67 -3.47 -2.06
C SER A 252 -1.14 -2.15 -1.49
N THR A 253 -2.06 -2.21 -0.55
CA THR A 253 -2.42 -1.04 0.25
C THR A 253 -1.59 -0.96 1.52
N THR A 254 -1.25 0.26 1.92
CA THR A 254 -0.47 0.54 3.12
C THR A 254 -1.20 1.53 3.99
N ILE A 255 -1.40 1.18 5.24
CA ILE A 255 -2.02 2.05 6.26
C ILE A 255 -1.17 2.09 7.52
N VAL A 256 -1.44 3.08 8.35
CA VAL A 256 -0.91 3.14 9.71
C VAL A 256 -2.02 2.76 10.69
N TYR A 257 -1.75 1.75 11.51
CA TYR A 257 -2.67 1.25 12.51
C TYR A 257 -1.94 1.00 13.83
N ASP A 258 -2.37 1.66 14.90
CA ASP A 258 -1.76 1.57 16.23
C ASP A 258 -0.23 1.78 16.22
N GLY A 259 0.23 2.85 15.53
CA GLY A 259 1.64 3.18 15.40
C GLY A 259 2.48 2.21 14.56
N LYS A 260 1.84 1.28 13.85
CA LYS A 260 2.50 0.27 13.01
C LYS A 260 2.13 0.46 11.54
N LEU A 261 3.04 0.05 10.66
CA LEU A 261 2.79 0.03 9.22
C LEU A 261 2.15 -1.30 8.85
N VAL A 262 0.94 -1.27 8.32
CA VAL A 262 0.21 -2.45 7.86
C VAL A 262 0.19 -2.46 6.34
N VAL A 263 0.77 -3.51 5.73
CA VAL A 263 0.75 -3.75 4.30
C VAL A 263 -0.11 -4.96 4.02
N LEU A 264 -1.15 -4.78 3.21
CA LEU A 264 -2.13 -5.83 2.94
C LEU A 264 -2.45 -5.94 1.43
N GLY A 265 -2.74 -7.15 1.00
CA GLY A 265 -3.03 -7.43 -0.40
C GLY A 265 -1.84 -7.25 -1.31
N GLY A 266 -2.11 -7.05 -2.60
CA GLY A 266 -1.10 -6.83 -3.63
C GLY A 266 -1.03 -7.96 -4.65
N GLU A 267 -0.09 -7.84 -5.58
CA GLU A 267 0.18 -8.80 -6.65
C GLU A 267 1.68 -9.01 -6.84
N SER A 268 2.07 -10.17 -7.31
CA SER A 268 3.46 -10.49 -7.65
C SER A 268 3.56 -11.62 -8.66
N GLY A 269 4.78 -11.92 -9.10
CA GLY A 269 5.05 -13.07 -9.98
C GLY A 269 5.01 -14.44 -9.28
N SER A 270 4.91 -14.49 -7.95
CA SER A 270 4.94 -15.74 -7.19
C SER A 270 3.62 -16.52 -7.23
N GLN A 271 2.51 -15.85 -7.53
CA GLN A 271 1.18 -16.47 -7.61
C GLN A 271 0.26 -15.71 -8.56
N GLU A 272 -0.79 -16.37 -9.08
CA GLU A 272 -1.80 -15.73 -9.93
C GLU A 272 -2.92 -15.06 -9.16
N PRO A 273 -3.49 -15.65 -8.08
CA PRO A 273 -4.40 -14.94 -7.22
C PRO A 273 -3.70 -13.74 -6.56
N ALA A 274 -4.43 -12.63 -6.41
CA ALA A 274 -3.93 -11.51 -5.63
C ALA A 274 -3.65 -11.95 -4.18
N HIS A 275 -2.65 -11.33 -3.58
CA HIS A 275 -2.26 -11.60 -2.20
C HIS A 275 -3.38 -11.29 -1.21
N ALA A 276 -3.56 -12.18 -0.23
CA ALA A 276 -4.44 -11.95 0.93
C ALA A 276 -3.65 -11.62 2.20
N GLU A 277 -2.33 -11.71 2.14
CA GLU A 277 -1.42 -11.49 3.26
C GLU A 277 -1.60 -10.10 3.86
N VAL A 278 -1.57 -10.05 5.19
CA VAL A 278 -1.55 -8.84 6.00
C VAL A 278 -0.30 -8.88 6.84
N GLU A 279 0.65 -8.02 6.55
CA GLU A 279 1.95 -7.97 7.20
C GLU A 279 2.11 -6.62 7.90
N VAL A 280 2.55 -6.68 9.15
CA VAL A 280 2.60 -5.53 10.05
C VAL A 280 4.02 -5.30 10.50
N PHE A 281 4.56 -4.15 10.15
CA PHE A 281 5.88 -3.70 10.61
C PHE A 281 5.73 -2.84 11.86
N ASP A 282 6.46 -3.22 12.89
CA ASP A 282 6.56 -2.44 14.12
C ASP A 282 7.88 -1.65 14.13
N PRO A 283 7.82 -0.31 13.97
CA PRO A 283 9.03 0.52 13.97
C PRO A 283 9.82 0.47 15.27
N ALA A 284 9.16 0.20 16.41
CA ALA A 284 9.82 0.14 17.72
C ALA A 284 10.72 -1.10 17.85
N THR A 285 10.36 -2.20 17.20
CA THR A 285 11.12 -3.46 17.23
C THR A 285 11.92 -3.70 15.95
N GLY A 286 11.60 -3.01 14.87
CA GLY A 286 12.17 -3.22 13.54
C GLY A 286 11.79 -4.57 12.91
N ARG A 287 10.65 -5.14 13.29
CA ARG A 287 10.23 -6.48 12.86
C ARG A 287 8.86 -6.50 12.21
N TRP A 288 8.69 -7.43 11.28
CA TRP A 288 7.42 -7.77 10.67
C TRP A 288 6.73 -8.89 11.45
N GLN A 289 5.40 -8.83 11.47
CA GLN A 289 4.51 -9.85 12.00
C GLN A 289 3.40 -10.11 10.99
N ALA A 290 3.08 -11.37 10.72
CA ALA A 290 1.91 -11.73 9.94
C ALA A 290 0.64 -11.64 10.80
N TRP A 291 -0.40 -10.99 10.26
CA TRP A 291 -1.74 -11.00 10.84
C TRP A 291 -2.65 -11.97 10.07
N GLN A 292 -3.90 -12.13 10.56
CA GLN A 292 -4.91 -12.90 9.87
C GLN A 292 -5.07 -12.37 8.44
N PRO A 293 -4.90 -13.19 7.40
CA PRO A 293 -5.08 -12.76 6.03
C PRO A 293 -6.53 -12.36 5.75
N MET A 294 -6.74 -11.50 4.75
CA MET A 294 -8.07 -11.16 4.24
C MET A 294 -8.80 -12.43 3.77
N ASN A 295 -10.14 -12.41 3.80
CA ASN A 295 -10.92 -13.51 3.22
C ASN A 295 -10.80 -13.56 1.70
N GLN A 296 -10.68 -12.38 1.07
CA GLN A 296 -10.47 -12.24 -0.37
C GLN A 296 -9.19 -11.46 -0.63
N GLY A 297 -8.18 -12.12 -1.25
CA GLY A 297 -6.98 -11.45 -1.75
C GLY A 297 -7.34 -10.40 -2.80
N ARG A 298 -6.65 -9.27 -2.76
CA ARG A 298 -6.91 -8.15 -3.68
C ARG A 298 -5.69 -7.24 -3.85
N HIS A 299 -5.61 -6.58 -5.01
CA HIS A 299 -4.65 -5.50 -5.27
C HIS A 299 -5.36 -4.31 -5.92
N GLY A 300 -4.65 -3.20 -6.08
CA GLY A 300 -5.17 -2.03 -6.79
C GLY A 300 -6.35 -1.38 -6.08
N THR A 301 -6.28 -1.27 -4.76
CA THR A 301 -7.23 -0.52 -3.93
C THR A 301 -6.51 0.13 -2.77
N GLN A 302 -7.25 0.78 -1.89
CA GLN A 302 -6.74 1.39 -0.66
C GLN A 302 -7.57 0.90 0.52
N ALA A 303 -6.96 0.80 1.71
CA ALA A 303 -7.64 0.53 2.96
C ALA A 303 -7.70 1.79 3.84
N ILE A 304 -8.62 1.80 4.78
CA ILE A 304 -8.80 2.89 5.74
C ILE A 304 -8.93 2.35 7.15
N VAL A 305 -8.63 3.21 8.12
CA VAL A 305 -8.87 2.95 9.55
C VAL A 305 -10.02 3.82 10.04
N HIS A 306 -10.99 3.19 10.69
CA HIS A 306 -12.11 3.87 11.34
C HIS A 306 -12.54 3.10 12.58
N ASP A 307 -12.66 3.81 13.72
CA ASP A 307 -13.08 3.27 15.03
C ASP A 307 -12.32 1.97 15.41
N GLY A 308 -10.99 2.00 15.23
CA GLY A 308 -10.12 0.87 15.54
C GLY A 308 -10.30 -0.36 14.65
N ARG A 309 -10.95 -0.22 13.49
CA ARG A 309 -11.15 -1.26 12.48
C ARG A 309 -10.49 -0.86 11.17
N ILE A 310 -10.13 -1.86 10.35
CA ILE A 310 -9.57 -1.63 9.02
C ILE A 310 -10.63 -2.06 8.01
N TYR A 311 -10.94 -1.18 7.06
CA TYR A 311 -11.89 -1.42 5.98
C TYR A 311 -11.17 -1.43 4.64
N VAL A 312 -11.55 -2.35 3.76
CA VAL A 312 -11.06 -2.43 2.39
C VAL A 312 -12.18 -2.85 1.44
N VAL A 313 -12.28 -2.20 0.28
CA VAL A 313 -13.32 -2.48 -0.71
C VAL A 313 -12.69 -2.61 -2.10
N ALA A 314 -13.37 -3.33 -2.99
CA ALA A 314 -13.01 -3.44 -4.40
C ALA A 314 -11.60 -4.03 -4.63
N GLY A 315 -10.94 -3.63 -5.70
CA GLY A 315 -9.64 -4.17 -6.14
C GLY A 315 -9.79 -5.26 -7.19
N SER A 316 -8.71 -5.95 -7.49
CA SER A 316 -8.68 -7.13 -8.36
C SER A 316 -8.29 -8.36 -7.56
N LYS A 317 -9.01 -9.47 -7.75
CA LYS A 317 -8.73 -10.76 -7.06
C LYS A 317 -7.65 -11.61 -7.72
N MET A 318 -7.23 -11.22 -8.93
CA MET A 318 -6.14 -11.87 -9.67
C MET A 318 -5.08 -10.84 -9.99
N ARG A 319 -3.84 -11.25 -10.19
CA ARG A 319 -2.81 -10.34 -10.76
C ARG A 319 -3.28 -9.82 -12.12
N GLY A 320 -2.96 -8.56 -12.42
CA GLY A 320 -3.47 -7.87 -13.59
C GLY A 320 -4.88 -7.34 -13.37
N ALA A 321 -5.91 -7.99 -13.91
CA ALA A 321 -7.27 -7.47 -13.83
C ALA A 321 -8.31 -8.58 -13.71
N ASP A 322 -9.04 -8.59 -12.59
CA ASP A 322 -10.29 -9.31 -12.37
C ASP A 322 -11.03 -8.60 -11.24
N GLU A 323 -11.75 -7.54 -11.61
CA GLU A 323 -12.36 -6.58 -10.68
C GLU A 323 -13.39 -7.22 -9.75
N ILE A 324 -13.34 -6.84 -8.50
CA ILE A 324 -14.31 -7.20 -7.47
C ILE A 324 -14.94 -5.95 -6.85
N ASN A 325 -16.05 -6.15 -6.15
CA ASN A 325 -16.76 -5.12 -5.39
C ASN A 325 -16.93 -5.49 -3.91
N THR A 326 -16.37 -6.60 -3.48
CA THR A 326 -16.49 -7.06 -2.11
C THR A 326 -15.89 -6.08 -1.11
N HIS A 327 -16.58 -5.90 0.02
CA HIS A 327 -16.19 -5.02 1.10
C HIS A 327 -15.89 -5.84 2.36
N GLU A 328 -14.71 -5.65 2.95
CA GLU A 328 -14.28 -6.37 4.13
C GLU A 328 -13.88 -5.43 5.27
N VAL A 329 -14.10 -5.89 6.49
CA VAL A 329 -13.66 -5.21 7.71
C VAL A 329 -12.85 -6.15 8.60
N TYR A 330 -11.70 -5.67 9.05
CA TYR A 330 -10.93 -6.29 10.12
C TYR A 330 -11.33 -5.68 11.46
N SER A 331 -11.69 -6.54 12.40
CA SER A 331 -11.97 -6.16 13.78
C SER A 331 -10.90 -6.79 14.69
N PRO A 332 -10.13 -5.98 15.45
CA PRO A 332 -9.26 -6.50 16.49
C PRO A 332 -10.07 -7.22 17.57
N ARG A 333 -9.42 -8.07 18.37
CA ARG A 333 -10.04 -8.72 19.53
C ARG A 333 -9.92 -7.85 20.77
#